data_2a60768182e6ce77b087effd8f4c6937
#
_entry.id   2a60768182e6ce77b087effd8f4c6937
#
_cell.length_a   1.000
_cell.length_b   1.000
_cell.length_c   1.000
_cell.angle_alpha   90.00
_cell.angle_beta   90.00
_cell.angle_gamma   90.00
#
_symmetry.space_group_name_H-M   'P 1'
#
loop_
_entity.id
_entity.type
_entity.pdbx_description
1 polymer ?
#
loop_
_entity_poly.entity_id
_entity_poly.type
_entity_poly.pdbx_seq_one_letter_code
_entity_poly.pdbx_strand_id
1 'polypeptide(L)'
;VSARAEAPGQAPRLALALVCNGQPRIRADNLPALPLMPDIAQARLQLHAAPCERLAGDGWDDYVKPFRSIEDLHLLAALTAWQYGLARECGWPQALQLRLLGLLCGCAEVARQNPSSAVTHVLLAGLFAQQQALKPELDAAFGAGPEHWARLWQRDQGLLALASSARAKRLQKALASLQLG
;
A
#
# COMPACT_ATOMS: atom_id res chain seq x y z
N VAL A 1 16.88 3.47 -0.73
CA VAL A 1 17.25 2.18 -0.15
C VAL A 1 17.21 2.29 1.36
N SER A 2 16.62 1.29 2.03
CA SER A 2 16.69 1.16 3.50
C SER A 2 17.78 0.16 3.88
N ALA A 3 18.59 0.48 4.88
CA ALA A 3 19.64 -0.38 5.36
C ALA A 3 19.80 -0.25 6.89
N ARG A 4 20.36 -1.31 7.49
CA ARG A 4 20.78 -1.27 8.88
C ARG A 4 22.08 -0.50 8.97
N ALA A 5 22.07 0.64 9.65
CA ALA A 5 23.28 1.41 9.92
C ALA A 5 23.88 0.94 11.25
N GLU A 6 25.16 0.58 11.22
CA GLU A 6 25.95 0.16 12.38
C GLU A 6 27.08 1.14 12.60
N ALA A 7 27.23 1.60 13.84
CA ALA A 7 28.35 2.42 14.26
C ALA A 7 28.95 1.82 15.55
N PRO A 8 30.27 1.88 15.75
CA PRO A 8 30.91 1.35 16.96
C PRO A 8 30.26 1.92 18.23
N GLY A 9 29.85 1.05 19.15
CA GLY A 9 29.25 1.43 20.44
C GLY A 9 27.81 1.94 20.39
N GLN A 10 27.14 1.89 19.23
CA GLN A 10 25.74 2.30 19.08
C GLN A 10 24.85 1.09 18.72
N ALA A 11 23.62 1.10 19.20
CA ALA A 11 22.63 0.12 18.76
C ALA A 11 22.33 0.34 17.25
N PRO A 12 22.18 -0.76 16.48
CA PRO A 12 21.87 -0.67 15.07
C PRO A 12 20.55 0.08 14.85
N ARG A 13 20.53 1.01 13.89
CA ARG A 13 19.35 1.79 13.50
C ARG A 13 19.02 1.57 12.04
N LEU A 14 17.77 1.73 11.68
CA LEU A 14 17.39 1.80 10.29
C LEU A 14 17.80 3.16 9.73
N ALA A 15 18.48 3.16 8.59
CA ALA A 15 18.83 4.36 7.83
C ALA A 15 18.24 4.27 6.42
N LEU A 16 17.88 5.40 5.86
CA LEU A 16 17.57 5.51 4.43
C LEU A 16 18.70 6.21 3.71
N ALA A 17 18.95 5.76 2.48
CA ALA A 17 19.92 6.38 1.61
C ALA A 17 19.41 6.46 0.17
N LEU A 18 19.78 7.55 -0.51
CA LEU A 18 19.63 7.69 -1.94
C LEU A 18 20.82 7.04 -2.63
N VAL A 19 20.52 6.26 -3.67
CA VAL A 19 21.52 5.58 -4.47
C VAL A 19 21.20 5.90 -5.93
N CYS A 20 22.17 6.47 -6.66
CA CYS A 20 21.98 6.79 -8.08
C CYS A 20 22.06 5.52 -8.93
N ASN A 21 21.10 5.34 -9.83
CA ASN A 21 21.14 4.27 -10.81
C ASN A 21 22.33 4.44 -11.79
N GLY A 22 22.81 3.34 -12.35
CA GLY A 22 23.91 3.35 -13.32
C GLY A 22 25.31 3.41 -12.73
N GLN A 23 25.47 3.37 -11.40
CA GLN A 23 26.78 3.26 -10.78
C GLN A 23 27.38 1.86 -10.96
N PRO A 24 28.71 1.71 -11.20
CA PRO A 24 29.34 0.41 -11.48
C PRO A 24 29.29 -0.59 -10.31
N ARG A 25 28.96 -0.13 -9.11
CA ARG A 25 28.86 -0.94 -7.89
C ARG A 25 27.43 -1.36 -7.54
N ILE A 26 26.47 -1.10 -8.46
CA ILE A 26 25.08 -1.47 -8.34
C ILE A 26 24.76 -2.46 -9.43
N ARG A 27 24.26 -3.61 -9.04
CA ARG A 27 23.73 -4.62 -9.95
C ARG A 27 22.25 -4.85 -9.68
N ALA A 28 21.44 -4.84 -10.71
CA ALA A 28 20.03 -5.20 -10.66
C ALA A 28 19.83 -6.51 -11.41
N ASP A 29 19.40 -7.55 -10.70
CA ASP A 29 19.05 -8.83 -11.29
C ASP A 29 17.51 -8.91 -11.37
N ASN A 30 16.97 -9.06 -12.59
CA ASN A 30 15.54 -9.22 -12.78
C ASN A 30 15.04 -10.49 -12.11
N LEU A 31 13.92 -10.38 -11.41
CA LEU A 31 13.22 -11.51 -10.81
C LEU A 31 12.05 -11.95 -11.71
N PRO A 32 11.59 -13.21 -11.59
CA PRO A 32 10.37 -13.64 -12.24
C PRO A 32 9.19 -12.74 -11.87
N ALA A 33 8.27 -12.53 -12.82
CA ALA A 33 7.04 -11.81 -12.57
C ALA A 33 6.23 -12.48 -11.44
N LEU A 34 5.63 -11.67 -10.59
CA LEU A 34 4.74 -12.18 -9.55
C LEU A 34 3.41 -12.62 -10.17
N PRO A 35 2.74 -13.65 -9.60
CA PRO A 35 1.39 -14.02 -10.04
C PRO A 35 0.40 -12.86 -9.90
N LEU A 36 0.59 -12.03 -8.89
CA LEU A 36 -0.18 -10.82 -8.63
C LEU A 36 0.55 -9.63 -9.27
N MET A 37 -0.15 -8.85 -10.08
CA MET A 37 0.42 -7.71 -10.81
C MET A 37 1.69 -8.04 -11.61
N PRO A 38 1.66 -9.02 -12.53
CA PRO A 38 2.84 -9.47 -13.29
C PRO A 38 3.43 -8.37 -14.19
N ASP A 39 2.65 -7.31 -14.44
CA ASP A 39 3.06 -6.15 -15.24
C ASP A 39 4.07 -5.24 -14.49
N ILE A 40 4.25 -5.45 -13.18
CA ILE A 40 5.23 -4.71 -12.37
C ILE A 40 6.52 -5.52 -12.32
N ALA A 41 7.56 -5.02 -12.99
CA ALA A 41 8.87 -5.63 -12.97
C ALA A 41 9.45 -5.67 -11.55
N GLN A 42 10.02 -6.80 -11.18
CA GLN A 42 10.70 -7.00 -9.90
C GLN A 42 12.19 -7.20 -10.14
N ALA A 43 13.02 -6.62 -9.28
CA ALA A 43 14.46 -6.81 -9.35
C ALA A 43 15.08 -6.93 -7.96
N ARG A 44 16.15 -7.70 -7.87
CA ARG A 44 17.04 -7.74 -6.70
C ARG A 44 18.17 -6.76 -6.92
N LEU A 45 18.33 -5.80 -6.00
CA LEU A 45 19.48 -4.91 -6.03
C LEU A 45 20.61 -5.47 -5.17
N GLN A 46 21.82 -5.51 -5.72
CA GLN A 46 23.06 -5.81 -5.03
C GLN A 46 23.91 -4.55 -5.00
N LEU A 47 24.30 -4.13 -3.79
CA LEU A 47 25.06 -2.91 -3.55
C LEU A 47 26.40 -3.31 -2.93
N HIS A 48 27.51 -3.08 -3.65
CA HIS A 48 28.85 -3.42 -3.19
C HIS A 48 29.67 -2.14 -2.92
N ALA A 49 29.59 -1.65 -1.69
CA ALA A 49 30.21 -0.38 -1.28
C ALA A 49 29.83 0.77 -2.26
N ALA A 50 28.59 0.80 -2.70
CA ALA A 50 28.08 1.83 -3.59
C ALA A 50 28.02 3.17 -2.84
N PRO A 51 28.50 4.27 -3.43
CA PRO A 51 28.32 5.60 -2.87
C PRO A 51 26.82 5.88 -2.68
N CYS A 52 26.47 6.43 -1.54
CA CYS A 52 25.10 6.78 -1.24
C CYS A 52 25.03 8.08 -0.43
N GLU A 53 23.96 8.81 -0.59
CA GLU A 53 23.63 9.95 0.23
C GLU A 53 22.67 9.50 1.34
N ARG A 54 23.13 9.53 2.59
CA ARG A 54 22.29 9.19 3.73
C ARG A 54 21.28 10.31 3.98
N LEU A 55 20.00 9.95 4.07
CA LEU A 55 18.95 10.88 4.48
C LEU A 55 19.06 11.18 5.98
N ALA A 56 18.75 12.41 6.36
CA ALA A 56 18.72 12.84 7.75
C ALA A 56 17.58 12.14 8.52
N GLY A 57 17.69 12.07 9.85
CA GLY A 57 16.66 11.53 10.73
C GLY A 57 16.73 10.02 10.93
N ASP A 58 15.65 9.48 11.51
CA ASP A 58 15.48 8.06 11.77
C ASP A 58 14.75 7.37 10.61
N GLY A 59 15.36 6.33 10.07
CA GLY A 59 14.83 5.64 8.90
C GLY A 59 13.47 4.98 9.13
N TRP A 60 13.17 4.58 10.36
CA TRP A 60 11.89 3.96 10.69
C TRP A 60 10.79 4.99 10.95
N ASP A 61 11.01 5.91 11.90
CA ASP A 61 9.97 6.82 12.35
C ASP A 61 9.69 7.94 11.35
N ASP A 62 10.75 8.48 10.69
CA ASP A 62 10.60 9.60 9.77
C ASP A 62 10.22 9.18 8.35
N TYR A 63 10.50 7.91 7.96
CA TYR A 63 10.31 7.47 6.58
C TYR A 63 9.46 6.20 6.43
N VAL A 64 9.91 5.05 6.97
CA VAL A 64 9.27 3.76 6.67
C VAL A 64 7.86 3.67 7.25
N LYS A 65 7.68 4.13 8.48
CA LYS A 65 6.39 4.10 9.16
C LYS A 65 5.32 4.98 8.47
N PRO A 66 5.57 6.28 8.19
CA PRO A 66 4.62 7.10 7.44
C PRO A 66 4.42 6.60 6.01
N PHE A 67 5.48 6.17 5.33
CA PHE A 67 5.40 5.61 3.97
C PHE A 67 4.42 4.43 3.90
N ARG A 68 4.46 3.51 4.87
CA ARG A 68 3.55 2.36 4.91
C ARG A 68 2.08 2.74 4.97
N SER A 69 1.73 3.79 5.68
CA SER A 69 0.36 4.29 5.76
C SER A 69 -0.06 4.99 4.46
N ILE A 70 0.85 5.77 3.88
CA ILE A 70 0.65 6.44 2.59
C ILE A 70 0.50 5.41 1.46
N GLU A 71 1.36 4.39 1.43
CA GLU A 71 1.30 3.29 0.45
C GLU A 71 -0.04 2.54 0.53
N ASP A 72 -0.47 2.13 1.71
CA ASP A 72 -1.75 1.45 1.94
C ASP A 72 -2.93 2.32 1.48
N LEU A 73 -2.91 3.61 1.79
CA LEU A 73 -3.96 4.56 1.39
C LEU A 73 -4.04 4.72 -0.13
N HIS A 74 -2.89 4.93 -0.79
CA HIS A 74 -2.85 5.08 -2.24
C HIS A 74 -3.24 3.79 -2.98
N LEU A 75 -2.83 2.63 -2.47
CA LEU A 75 -3.25 1.35 -3.00
C LEU A 75 -4.78 1.18 -2.94
N LEU A 76 -5.37 1.47 -1.78
CA LEU A 76 -6.82 1.41 -1.61
C LEU A 76 -7.54 2.39 -2.54
N ALA A 77 -7.07 3.64 -2.60
CA ALA A 77 -7.66 4.68 -3.45
C ALA A 77 -7.57 4.32 -4.94
N ALA A 78 -6.41 3.85 -5.41
CA ALA A 78 -6.20 3.48 -6.82
C ALA A 78 -7.12 2.32 -7.23
N LEU A 79 -7.20 1.26 -6.41
CA LEU A 79 -8.07 0.13 -6.69
C LEU A 79 -9.55 0.54 -6.68
N THR A 80 -9.96 1.34 -5.69
CA THR A 80 -11.35 1.83 -5.60
C THR A 80 -11.70 2.75 -6.76
N ALA A 81 -10.77 3.60 -7.21
CA ALA A 81 -10.97 4.48 -8.37
C ALA A 81 -11.13 3.68 -9.66
N TRP A 82 -10.32 2.63 -9.86
CA TRP A 82 -10.46 1.72 -10.99
C TRP A 82 -11.83 1.02 -10.97
N GLN A 83 -12.25 0.48 -9.82
CA GLN A 83 -13.56 -0.15 -9.65
C GLN A 83 -14.70 0.83 -9.92
N TYR A 84 -14.61 2.07 -9.44
CA TYR A 84 -15.61 3.10 -9.69
C TYR A 84 -15.69 3.49 -11.18
N GLY A 85 -14.54 3.60 -11.86
CA GLY A 85 -14.51 3.84 -13.31
C GLY A 85 -15.25 2.75 -14.08
N LEU A 86 -14.97 1.48 -13.78
CA LEU A 86 -15.67 0.33 -14.39
C LEU A 86 -17.14 0.28 -14.02
N ALA A 87 -17.49 0.62 -12.77
CA ALA A 87 -18.88 0.66 -12.34
C ALA A 87 -19.71 1.64 -13.16
N ARG A 88 -19.12 2.77 -13.56
CA ARG A 88 -19.75 3.73 -14.45
C ARG A 88 -19.81 3.25 -15.89
N GLU A 89 -18.72 2.70 -16.40
CA GLU A 89 -18.61 2.21 -17.76
C GLU A 89 -19.55 1.02 -18.02
N CYS A 90 -19.59 0.06 -17.09
CA CYS A 90 -20.38 -1.16 -17.21
C CYS A 90 -21.79 -1.02 -16.64
N GLY A 91 -22.21 0.15 -16.19
CA GLY A 91 -23.57 0.37 -15.65
C GLY A 91 -23.88 -0.45 -14.38
N TRP A 92 -22.93 -0.60 -13.47
CA TRP A 92 -23.16 -1.32 -12.22
C TRP A 92 -24.25 -0.64 -11.37
N PRO A 93 -24.87 -1.35 -10.41
CA PRO A 93 -25.92 -0.78 -9.57
C PRO A 93 -25.51 0.54 -8.91
N GLN A 94 -26.39 1.54 -8.94
CA GLN A 94 -26.12 2.87 -8.39
C GLN A 94 -25.69 2.82 -6.92
N ALA A 95 -26.27 1.93 -6.12
CA ALA A 95 -25.87 1.76 -4.72
C ALA A 95 -24.40 1.38 -4.57
N LEU A 96 -23.89 0.49 -5.43
CA LEU A 96 -22.46 0.10 -5.43
C LEU A 96 -21.58 1.27 -5.88
N GLN A 97 -21.98 2.02 -6.92
CA GLN A 97 -21.27 3.20 -7.36
C GLN A 97 -21.13 4.26 -6.25
N LEU A 98 -22.23 4.53 -5.52
CA LEU A 98 -22.22 5.49 -4.41
C LEU A 98 -21.31 5.04 -3.25
N ARG A 99 -21.28 3.74 -2.94
CA ARG A 99 -20.40 3.19 -1.90
C ARG A 99 -18.91 3.30 -2.29
N LEU A 100 -18.58 3.03 -3.56
CA LEU A 100 -17.22 3.21 -4.07
C LEU A 100 -16.81 4.69 -4.06
N LEU A 101 -17.72 5.59 -4.44
CA LEU A 101 -17.47 7.03 -4.37
C LEU A 101 -17.26 7.49 -2.92
N GLY A 102 -18.07 7.00 -1.98
CA GLY A 102 -17.91 7.27 -0.55
C GLY A 102 -16.54 6.83 -0.01
N LEU A 103 -16.06 5.65 -0.43
CA LEU A 103 -14.70 5.19 -0.10
C LEU A 103 -13.62 6.12 -0.66
N LEU A 104 -13.75 6.60 -1.90
CA LEU A 104 -12.80 7.56 -2.50
C LEU A 104 -12.78 8.88 -1.72
N CYS A 105 -13.95 9.39 -1.33
CA CYS A 105 -14.04 10.59 -0.49
C CYS A 105 -13.35 10.36 0.87
N GLY A 106 -13.55 9.20 1.47
CA GLY A 106 -12.87 8.81 2.70
C GLY A 106 -11.36 8.73 2.55
N CYS A 107 -10.87 8.16 1.44
CA CYS A 107 -9.44 8.15 1.13
C CYS A 107 -8.87 9.57 0.97
N ALA A 108 -9.59 10.46 0.28
CA ALA A 108 -9.17 11.85 0.09
C ALA A 108 -9.09 12.60 1.43
N GLU A 109 -10.00 12.33 2.36
CA GLU A 109 -9.97 12.94 3.69
C GLU A 109 -8.82 12.39 4.54
N VAL A 110 -8.59 11.06 4.53
CA VAL A 110 -7.47 10.44 5.25
C VAL A 110 -6.12 10.90 4.70
N ALA A 111 -6.02 11.20 3.40
CA ALA A 111 -4.80 11.73 2.78
C ALA A 111 -4.34 13.08 3.34
N ARG A 112 -5.25 13.85 3.95
CA ARG A 112 -4.95 15.15 4.59
C ARG A 112 -4.44 15.02 6.02
N GLN A 113 -4.55 13.82 6.58
CA GLN A 113 -4.19 13.56 7.99
C GLN A 113 -2.69 13.22 8.11
N ASN A 114 -2.17 13.36 9.33
CA ASN A 114 -0.81 12.90 9.62
C ASN A 114 -0.73 11.36 9.48
N PRO A 115 0.07 10.81 8.55
CA PRO A 115 0.13 9.37 8.27
C PRO A 115 0.67 8.52 9.44
N SER A 116 1.29 9.15 10.43
CA SER A 116 1.83 8.47 11.61
C SER A 116 0.90 8.52 12.82
N SER A 117 -0.25 9.22 12.73
CA SER A 117 -1.17 9.35 13.86
C SER A 117 -2.00 8.08 14.09
N ALA A 118 -2.35 7.82 15.34
CA ALA A 118 -3.23 6.72 15.71
C ALA A 118 -4.61 6.86 15.06
N VAL A 119 -5.14 8.08 15.00
CA VAL A 119 -6.44 8.36 14.35
C VAL A 119 -6.40 7.97 12.87
N THR A 120 -5.36 8.33 12.14
CA THR A 120 -5.19 7.95 10.72
C THR A 120 -5.17 6.43 10.55
N HIS A 121 -4.50 5.71 11.45
CA HIS A 121 -4.46 4.25 11.38
C HIS A 121 -5.83 3.61 11.61
N VAL A 122 -6.65 4.15 12.52
CA VAL A 122 -8.03 3.68 12.75
C VAL A 122 -8.93 3.99 11.55
N LEU A 123 -8.88 5.22 11.02
CA LEU A 123 -9.66 5.63 9.85
C LEU A 123 -9.31 4.76 8.63
N LEU A 124 -8.02 4.56 8.37
CA LEU A 124 -7.55 3.73 7.27
C LEU A 124 -8.02 2.27 7.42
N ALA A 125 -7.97 1.71 8.62
CA ALA A 125 -8.48 0.36 8.88
C ALA A 125 -10.00 0.27 8.62
N GLY A 126 -10.77 1.29 8.98
CA GLY A 126 -12.19 1.41 8.68
C GLY A 126 -12.48 1.41 7.17
N LEU A 127 -11.69 2.15 6.39
CA LEU A 127 -11.81 2.17 4.92
C LEU A 127 -11.50 0.80 4.30
N PHE A 128 -10.45 0.11 4.77
CA PHE A 128 -10.16 -1.26 4.33
C PHE A 128 -11.28 -2.24 4.68
N ALA A 129 -11.88 -2.12 5.86
CA ALA A 129 -13.02 -2.95 6.25
C ALA A 129 -14.25 -2.70 5.36
N GLN A 130 -14.55 -1.43 5.03
CA GLN A 130 -15.62 -1.08 4.09
C GLN A 130 -15.36 -1.65 2.70
N GLN A 131 -14.15 -1.52 2.17
CA GLN A 131 -13.77 -2.11 0.88
C GLN A 131 -13.92 -3.64 0.89
N GLN A 132 -13.49 -4.29 1.98
CA GLN A 132 -13.64 -5.74 2.12
C GLN A 132 -15.10 -6.17 2.16
N ALA A 133 -15.98 -5.38 2.78
CA ALA A 133 -17.41 -5.65 2.83
C ALA A 133 -18.10 -5.53 1.45
N LEU A 134 -17.49 -4.81 0.49
CA LEU A 134 -17.98 -4.74 -0.89
C LEU A 134 -17.62 -5.96 -1.73
N LYS A 135 -16.69 -6.80 -1.28
CA LYS A 135 -16.14 -7.90 -2.09
C LYS A 135 -17.21 -8.79 -2.73
N PRO A 136 -18.26 -9.28 -2.05
CA PRO A 136 -19.26 -10.13 -2.68
C PRO A 136 -20.01 -9.43 -3.84
N GLU A 137 -20.33 -8.15 -3.69
CA GLU A 137 -21.00 -7.37 -4.72
C GLU A 137 -20.07 -7.08 -5.90
N LEU A 138 -18.79 -6.82 -5.62
CA LEU A 138 -17.76 -6.65 -6.65
C LEU A 138 -17.54 -7.94 -7.43
N ASP A 139 -17.42 -9.08 -6.74
CA ASP A 139 -17.26 -10.40 -7.38
C ASP A 139 -18.43 -10.69 -8.33
N ALA A 140 -19.66 -10.40 -7.91
CA ALA A 140 -20.84 -10.57 -8.74
C ALA A 140 -20.85 -9.60 -9.94
N ALA A 141 -20.51 -8.33 -9.73
CA ALA A 141 -20.49 -7.31 -10.77
C ALA A 141 -19.41 -7.59 -11.82
N PHE A 142 -18.21 -7.99 -11.41
CA PHE A 142 -17.14 -8.42 -12.33
C PHE A 142 -17.52 -9.69 -13.08
N GLY A 143 -18.14 -10.67 -12.40
CA GLY A 143 -18.58 -11.92 -13.01
C GLY A 143 -19.68 -11.75 -14.06
N ALA A 144 -20.50 -10.71 -13.95
CA ALA A 144 -21.54 -10.36 -14.92
C ALA A 144 -21.03 -9.42 -16.05
N GLY A 145 -19.82 -8.90 -15.90
CA GLY A 145 -19.24 -7.92 -16.83
C GLY A 145 -18.38 -8.55 -17.93
N PRO A 146 -17.65 -7.72 -18.72
CA PRO A 146 -16.73 -8.19 -19.73
C PRO A 146 -15.64 -9.11 -19.17
N GLU A 147 -15.38 -10.23 -19.86
CA GLU A 147 -14.47 -11.30 -19.40
C GLU A 147 -13.06 -10.80 -19.06
N HIS A 148 -12.53 -9.85 -19.82
CA HIS A 148 -11.17 -9.32 -19.57
C HIS A 148 -11.06 -8.61 -18.21
N TRP A 149 -12.10 -7.87 -17.77
CA TRP A 149 -12.13 -7.26 -16.45
C TRP A 149 -12.31 -8.28 -15.34
N ALA A 150 -13.14 -9.30 -15.56
CA ALA A 150 -13.29 -10.42 -14.61
C ALA A 150 -11.96 -11.14 -14.38
N ARG A 151 -11.19 -11.41 -15.45
CA ARG A 151 -9.86 -12.03 -15.34
C ARG A 151 -8.87 -11.16 -14.56
N LEU A 152 -8.82 -9.86 -14.84
CA LEU A 152 -7.94 -8.93 -14.09
C LEU A 152 -8.33 -8.88 -12.62
N TRP A 153 -9.62 -8.81 -12.31
CA TRP A 153 -10.10 -8.83 -10.95
C TRP A 153 -9.72 -10.13 -10.23
N GLN A 154 -9.96 -11.29 -10.84
CA GLN A 154 -9.59 -12.59 -10.26
C GLN A 154 -8.09 -12.68 -9.98
N ARG A 155 -7.26 -12.17 -10.88
CA ARG A 155 -5.80 -12.15 -10.73
C ARG A 155 -5.36 -11.26 -9.56
N ASP A 156 -5.91 -10.05 -9.47
CA ASP A 156 -5.35 -8.99 -8.64
C ASP A 156 -6.17 -8.66 -7.37
N GLN A 157 -7.34 -9.30 -7.16
CA GLN A 157 -8.18 -9.07 -5.97
C GLN A 157 -7.46 -9.32 -4.63
N GLY A 158 -6.44 -10.17 -4.64
CA GLY A 158 -5.59 -10.45 -3.48
C GLY A 158 -4.70 -9.29 -3.03
N LEU A 159 -4.59 -8.23 -3.84
CA LEU A 159 -3.72 -7.09 -3.58
C LEU A 159 -4.01 -6.43 -2.22
N LEU A 160 -5.30 -6.29 -1.86
CA LEU A 160 -5.70 -5.71 -0.58
C LEU A 160 -5.43 -6.61 0.63
N ALA A 161 -5.17 -7.91 0.42
CA ALA A 161 -4.77 -8.82 1.48
C ALA A 161 -3.27 -8.73 1.81
N LEU A 162 -2.46 -8.16 0.90
CA LEU A 162 -1.05 -7.91 1.16
C LEU A 162 -0.91 -7.04 2.42
N ALA A 163 0.09 -7.37 3.25
CA ALA A 163 0.37 -6.66 4.50
C ALA A 163 -0.79 -6.60 5.53
N SER A 164 -1.83 -7.43 5.41
CA SER A 164 -2.98 -7.45 6.33
C SER A 164 -2.57 -7.64 7.80
N SER A 165 -1.60 -8.51 8.09
CA SER A 165 -1.07 -8.71 9.45
C SER A 165 -0.36 -7.46 10.00
N ALA A 166 0.36 -6.73 9.15
CA ALA A 166 1.02 -5.49 9.55
C ALA A 166 -0.01 -4.37 9.83
N ARG A 167 -1.06 -4.29 9.00
CA ARG A 167 -2.19 -3.37 9.24
C ARG A 167 -2.92 -3.69 10.54
N ALA A 168 -3.21 -4.96 10.81
CA ALA A 168 -3.84 -5.38 12.06
C ALA A 168 -3.02 -4.99 13.29
N LYS A 169 -1.70 -5.20 13.27
CA LYS A 169 -0.79 -4.78 14.35
C LYS A 169 -0.78 -3.26 14.54
N ARG A 170 -0.81 -2.48 13.45
CA ARG A 170 -0.90 -1.01 13.54
C ARG A 170 -2.22 -0.57 14.17
N LEU A 171 -3.33 -1.17 13.74
CA LEU A 171 -4.65 -0.89 14.32
C LEU A 171 -4.68 -1.18 15.83
N GLN A 172 -4.21 -2.35 16.26
CA GLN A 172 -4.14 -2.69 17.69
C GLN A 172 -3.37 -1.65 18.51
N LYS A 173 -2.19 -1.23 18.01
CA LYS A 173 -1.38 -0.19 18.67
C LYS A 173 -2.12 1.17 18.70
N ALA A 174 -2.81 1.52 17.63
CA ALA A 174 -3.57 2.76 17.54
C ALA A 174 -4.74 2.77 18.52
N LEU A 175 -5.53 1.69 18.57
CA LEU A 175 -6.65 1.56 19.52
C LEU A 175 -6.16 1.63 20.96
N ALA A 176 -5.08 0.94 21.30
CA ALA A 176 -4.48 0.99 22.65
C ALA A 176 -4.03 2.42 23.01
N SER A 177 -3.42 3.16 22.08
CA SER A 177 -2.98 4.54 22.32
C SER A 177 -4.12 5.54 22.46
N LEU A 178 -5.29 5.26 21.88
CA LEU A 178 -6.51 6.06 21.98
C LEU A 178 -7.44 5.60 23.11
N GLN A 179 -7.06 4.56 23.86
CA GLN A 179 -7.89 3.93 24.91
C GLN A 179 -9.26 3.44 24.39
N LEU A 180 -9.30 2.99 23.14
CA LEU A 180 -10.50 2.48 22.46
C LEU A 180 -10.52 0.94 22.36
N GLY A 181 -9.63 0.26 23.06
CA GLY A 181 -9.49 -1.21 23.06
C GLY A 181 -9.91 -1.86 24.35
#